data_9ab117ddb42400ae7f43bcd5001dcf5b
#
_entry.id   9ab117ddb42400ae7f43bcd5001dcf5b
#
_cell.length_a   1.000
_cell.length_b   1.000
_cell.length_c   1.000
_cell.angle_alpha   90.00
_cell.angle_beta   90.00
_cell.angle_gamma   90.00
#
_symmetry.space_group_name_H-M   'P 1'
#
loop_
_entity.id
_entity.type
_entity.pdbx_description
1 polymer ?
#
loop_
_entity_poly.entity_id
_entity_poly.type
_entity_poly.pdbx_seq_one_letter_code
_entity_poly.pdbx_strand_id
1 'polypeptide(L)'
;MEKRKDLLVAAIENGTVIDHIPTNKVFTIASLLELDKCSDQVTIGNNFESDKMGKKGIIKIANRFFSDDEISRLAVVCPNIRFCLIKDYDVVEKKIATLPDKLSNIVRCANPVCITNNEPMKTVFYVTDKKNGIVKCRYCGKEQQIEHIKLV
;
A
#
# COMPACT_ATOMS: atom_id res chain seq x y z
N MET A 1 -24.41 11.92 10.82
CA MET A 1 -24.24 10.74 11.67
C MET A 1 -23.18 9.82 11.11
N GLU A 2 -22.13 9.65 11.86
CA GLU A 2 -20.95 8.87 11.42
C GLU A 2 -21.29 7.41 11.11
N LYS A 3 -22.16 6.78 11.89
CA LYS A 3 -22.58 5.38 11.68
C LYS A 3 -23.23 5.12 10.33
N ARG A 4 -23.90 6.11 9.75
CA ARG A 4 -24.51 5.95 8.41
C ARG A 4 -23.49 6.02 7.29
N LYS A 5 -22.43 6.82 7.46
CA LYS A 5 -21.34 6.89 6.47
C LYS A 5 -20.61 5.55 6.40
N ASP A 6 -20.39 4.91 7.54
CA ASP A 6 -19.72 3.61 7.60
C ASP A 6 -20.56 2.50 6.98
N LEU A 7 -21.89 2.63 7.01
CA LEU A 7 -22.81 1.65 6.44
C LEU A 7 -23.00 1.79 4.93
N LEU A 8 -22.54 2.88 4.32
CA LEU A 8 -22.56 3.04 2.86
C LEU A 8 -21.60 2.08 2.17
N VAL A 9 -20.65 1.53 2.89
CA VAL A 9 -19.74 0.50 2.40
C VAL A 9 -20.04 -0.78 3.16
N ALA A 10 -20.30 -1.87 2.44
CA ALA A 10 -20.71 -3.15 3.03
C ALA A 10 -19.74 -3.59 4.14
N ALA A 11 -20.27 -4.01 5.28
CA ALA A 11 -19.49 -4.56 6.37
C ALA A 11 -18.98 -5.95 6.01
N ILE A 12 -17.79 -6.29 6.50
CA ILE A 12 -17.23 -7.63 6.37
C ILE A 12 -17.10 -8.29 7.73
N GLU A 13 -17.34 -9.58 7.79
CA GLU A 13 -17.24 -10.35 9.01
C GLU A 13 -15.78 -10.51 9.42
N ASN A 14 -14.96 -10.97 8.50
CA ASN A 14 -13.52 -11.18 8.69
C ASN A 14 -12.77 -10.68 7.46
N GLY A 15 -11.62 -10.09 7.65
CA GLY A 15 -10.78 -9.64 6.55
C GLY A 15 -10.06 -8.34 6.85
N THR A 16 -9.82 -7.57 5.82
CA THR A 16 -9.07 -6.31 5.93
C THR A 16 -9.82 -5.18 5.26
N VAL A 17 -9.87 -4.04 5.93
CA VAL A 17 -10.31 -2.77 5.35
C VAL A 17 -9.07 -1.89 5.12
N ILE A 18 -8.89 -1.45 3.88
CA ILE A 18 -7.82 -0.51 3.53
C ILE A 18 -8.49 0.86 3.38
N ASP A 19 -8.16 1.79 4.25
CA ASP A 19 -8.77 3.11 4.33
C ASP A 19 -7.76 4.22 4.09
N HIS A 20 -8.24 5.44 3.91
CA HIS A 20 -7.43 6.63 3.65
C HIS A 20 -6.60 6.51 2.36
N ILE A 21 -7.15 5.86 1.35
CA ILE A 21 -6.50 5.72 0.05
C ILE A 21 -6.75 6.99 -0.76
N PRO A 22 -5.70 7.66 -1.29
CA PRO A 22 -5.91 8.74 -2.23
C PRO A 22 -6.72 8.28 -3.45
N THR A 23 -7.64 9.11 -3.92
CA THR A 23 -8.58 8.73 -4.98
C THR A 23 -7.91 8.30 -6.28
N ASN A 24 -6.71 8.82 -6.56
CA ASN A 24 -5.93 8.46 -7.74
C ASN A 24 -5.12 7.16 -7.57
N LYS A 25 -5.16 6.52 -6.39
CA LYS A 25 -4.40 5.31 -6.09
C LYS A 25 -5.27 4.07 -5.85
N VAL A 26 -6.58 4.22 -5.73
CA VAL A 26 -7.49 3.11 -5.41
C VAL A 26 -7.35 1.96 -6.41
N PHE A 27 -7.43 2.26 -7.69
CA PHE A 27 -7.34 1.21 -8.72
C PHE A 27 -5.92 0.68 -8.90
N THR A 28 -4.91 1.49 -8.62
CA THR A 28 -3.52 1.04 -8.59
C THR A 28 -3.33 -0.02 -7.49
N ILE A 29 -3.84 0.23 -6.30
CA ILE A 29 -3.77 -0.72 -5.19
C ILE A 29 -4.57 -1.98 -5.51
N ALA A 30 -5.77 -1.85 -6.04
CA ALA A 30 -6.59 -2.99 -6.45
C ALA A 30 -5.87 -3.88 -7.46
N SER A 31 -5.18 -3.27 -8.41
CA SER A 31 -4.38 -3.99 -9.41
C SER A 31 -3.18 -4.70 -8.80
N LEU A 32 -2.45 -4.03 -7.92
CA LEU A 32 -1.29 -4.62 -7.22
C LEU A 32 -1.69 -5.81 -6.35
N LEU A 33 -2.85 -5.77 -5.74
CA LEU A 33 -3.38 -6.86 -4.92
C LEU A 33 -4.08 -7.94 -5.72
N GLU A 34 -4.17 -7.77 -7.04
CA GLU A 34 -4.84 -8.71 -7.96
C GLU A 34 -6.28 -9.00 -7.52
N LEU A 35 -7.02 -7.97 -7.14
CA LEU A 35 -8.39 -8.13 -6.65
C LEU A 35 -9.37 -8.60 -7.72
N ASP A 36 -9.06 -8.42 -8.99
CA ASP A 36 -9.81 -8.98 -10.12
C ASP A 36 -9.79 -10.51 -10.14
N LYS A 37 -8.79 -11.13 -9.51
CA LYS A 37 -8.66 -12.58 -9.41
C LYS A 37 -9.12 -13.14 -8.07
N CYS A 38 -9.57 -12.28 -7.17
CA CYS A 38 -10.02 -12.66 -5.85
C CYS A 38 -11.41 -13.31 -5.93
N SER A 39 -11.58 -14.47 -5.29
CA SER A 39 -12.86 -15.17 -5.24
C SER A 39 -13.71 -14.78 -4.04
N ASP A 40 -13.13 -14.15 -3.05
CA ASP A 40 -13.87 -13.63 -1.89
C ASP A 40 -14.51 -12.29 -2.21
N GLN A 41 -15.45 -11.87 -1.37
CA GLN A 41 -16.12 -10.60 -1.54
C GLN A 41 -15.14 -9.43 -1.43
N VAL A 42 -15.14 -8.58 -2.44
CA VAL A 42 -14.34 -7.36 -2.48
C VAL A 42 -15.28 -6.17 -2.68
N THR A 43 -15.12 -5.14 -1.87
CA THR A 43 -15.87 -3.90 -2.02
C THR A 43 -14.88 -2.76 -2.22
N ILE A 44 -15.04 -2.01 -3.31
CA ILE A 44 -14.19 -0.86 -3.64
C ILE A 44 -15.07 0.37 -3.68
N GLY A 45 -14.76 1.36 -2.88
CA GLY A 45 -15.42 2.65 -2.90
C GLY A 45 -14.40 3.75 -3.15
N ASN A 46 -14.78 4.76 -3.91
CA ASN A 46 -13.91 5.89 -4.19
C ASN A 46 -14.67 7.20 -4.10
N ASN A 47 -13.94 8.29 -3.92
CA ASN A 47 -14.50 9.63 -3.82
C ASN A 47 -15.41 9.85 -2.60
N PHE A 48 -15.19 9.12 -1.52
CA PHE A 48 -15.85 9.37 -0.24
C PHE A 48 -15.30 10.64 0.39
N GLU A 49 -16.16 11.42 1.02
CA GLU A 49 -15.73 12.61 1.74
C GLU A 49 -14.86 12.25 2.93
N SER A 50 -13.78 13.00 3.13
CA SER A 50 -12.84 12.82 4.22
C SER A 50 -12.44 14.18 4.77
N ASP A 51 -12.53 14.32 6.08
CA ASP A 51 -12.13 15.57 6.76
C ASP A 51 -10.62 15.84 6.62
N LYS A 52 -9.82 14.78 6.49
CA LYS A 52 -8.35 14.90 6.39
C LYS A 52 -7.85 15.04 4.96
N MET A 53 -8.53 14.44 4.00
CA MET A 53 -8.01 14.29 2.64
C MET A 53 -8.87 14.97 1.58
N GLY A 54 -10.00 15.56 1.96
CA GLY A 54 -11.01 16.02 1.03
C GLY A 54 -11.84 14.85 0.52
N LYS A 55 -11.24 13.98 -0.30
CA LYS A 55 -11.87 12.74 -0.77
C LYS A 55 -10.91 11.57 -0.59
N LYS A 56 -11.46 10.39 -0.36
CA LYS A 56 -10.68 9.17 -0.15
C LYS A 56 -11.31 7.95 -0.80
N GLY A 57 -10.52 6.90 -0.97
CA GLY A 57 -11.00 5.58 -1.36
C GLY A 57 -10.91 4.60 -0.20
N ILE A 58 -11.73 3.55 -0.28
CA ILE A 58 -11.76 2.45 0.68
C ILE A 58 -11.85 1.14 -0.09
N ILE A 59 -11.09 0.14 0.35
CA ILE A 59 -11.16 -1.22 -0.18
C ILE A 59 -11.41 -2.17 0.97
N LYS A 60 -12.44 -3.01 0.86
CA LYS A 60 -12.74 -4.07 1.84
C LYS A 60 -12.57 -5.42 1.16
N ILE A 61 -11.78 -6.30 1.76
CA ILE A 61 -11.47 -7.62 1.22
C ILE A 61 -11.82 -8.66 2.29
N ALA A 62 -12.81 -9.49 2.00
CA ALA A 62 -13.21 -10.55 2.93
C ALA A 62 -12.16 -11.65 2.96
N ASN A 63 -11.91 -12.19 4.16
CA ASN A 63 -11.05 -13.35 4.41
C ASN A 63 -9.59 -13.21 3.97
N ARG A 64 -9.11 -11.98 3.79
CA ARG A 64 -7.72 -11.72 3.44
C ARG A 64 -7.05 -10.84 4.49
N PHE A 65 -5.88 -11.27 4.95
CA PHE A 65 -5.06 -10.56 5.91
C PHE A 65 -3.68 -10.31 5.29
N PHE A 66 -3.07 -9.19 5.65
CA PHE A 66 -1.80 -8.76 5.06
C PHE A 66 -0.67 -8.89 6.07
N SER A 67 0.46 -9.44 5.59
CA SER A 67 1.70 -9.46 6.37
C SER A 67 2.34 -8.08 6.42
N ASP A 68 3.28 -7.89 7.33
CA ASP A 68 4.03 -6.63 7.42
C ASP A 68 4.81 -6.35 6.12
N ASP A 69 5.32 -7.39 5.46
CA ASP A 69 6.01 -7.26 4.17
C ASP A 69 5.07 -6.75 3.07
N GLU A 70 3.86 -7.29 3.00
CA GLU A 70 2.86 -6.83 2.04
C GLU A 70 2.47 -5.38 2.28
N ILE A 71 2.28 -4.99 3.54
CA ILE A 71 1.96 -3.62 3.92
C ILE A 71 3.11 -2.68 3.54
N SER A 72 4.36 -3.09 3.75
CA SER A 72 5.54 -2.30 3.36
C SER A 72 5.62 -2.09 1.86
N ARG A 73 5.29 -3.10 1.06
CA ARG A 73 5.24 -2.97 -0.41
C ARG A 73 4.20 -1.94 -0.84
N LEU A 74 3.03 -1.97 -0.22
CA LEU A 74 1.98 -1.00 -0.51
C LEU A 74 2.35 0.41 -0.04
N ALA A 75 3.12 0.54 1.03
CA ALA A 75 3.62 1.83 1.51
C ALA A 75 4.55 2.52 0.50
N VAL A 76 5.24 1.76 -0.34
CA VAL A 76 6.05 2.32 -1.43
C VAL A 76 5.17 3.06 -2.44
N VAL A 77 4.03 2.47 -2.78
CA VAL A 77 3.09 3.05 -3.75
C VAL A 77 2.27 4.16 -3.12
N CYS A 78 1.84 3.95 -1.89
CA CYS A 78 0.95 4.87 -1.20
C CYS A 78 1.23 4.82 0.31
N PRO A 79 2.11 5.67 0.82
CA PRO A 79 2.35 5.75 2.27
C PRO A 79 1.14 6.34 2.99
N ASN A 80 1.03 6.03 4.27
CA ASN A 80 0.00 6.54 5.19
C ASN A 80 -1.40 5.98 4.98
N ILE A 81 -1.60 4.99 4.11
CA ILE A 81 -2.87 4.27 4.06
C ILE A 81 -3.02 3.42 5.32
N ARG A 82 -4.25 3.18 5.71
CA ARG A 82 -4.57 2.48 6.95
C ARG A 82 -5.15 1.11 6.68
N PHE A 83 -4.64 0.13 7.42
CA PHE A 83 -5.11 -1.25 7.39
C PHE A 83 -5.85 -1.54 8.69
N CYS A 84 -7.12 -1.92 8.58
CA CYS A 84 -7.91 -2.35 9.73
C CYS A 84 -8.19 -3.84 9.59
N LEU A 85 -7.74 -4.63 10.57
CA LEU A 85 -8.08 -6.05 10.63
C LEU A 85 -9.46 -6.19 11.26
N ILE A 86 -10.33 -6.95 10.57
CA ILE A 86 -11.69 -7.18 11.01
C ILE A 86 -11.86 -8.64 11.38
N LYS A 87 -12.41 -8.89 12.56
CA LYS A 87 -12.84 -10.22 13.02
C LYS A 87 -14.18 -10.09 13.71
N ASP A 88 -15.13 -10.93 13.32
CA ASP A 88 -16.49 -10.91 13.86
C ASP A 88 -17.13 -9.51 13.76
N TYR A 89 -16.93 -8.84 12.62
CA TYR A 89 -17.40 -7.48 12.33
C TYR A 89 -16.73 -6.37 13.12
N ASP A 90 -15.81 -6.68 14.01
CA ASP A 90 -15.12 -5.68 14.83
C ASP A 90 -13.69 -5.43 14.36
N VAL A 91 -13.24 -4.19 14.48
CA VAL A 91 -11.85 -3.83 14.23
C VAL A 91 -11.01 -4.31 15.41
N VAL A 92 -10.15 -5.29 15.17
CA VAL A 92 -9.28 -5.86 16.21
C VAL A 92 -7.86 -5.28 16.19
N GLU A 93 -7.44 -4.73 15.07
CA GLU A 93 -6.11 -4.12 14.93
C GLU A 93 -6.12 -3.07 13.85
N LYS A 94 -5.36 -1.99 14.04
CA LYS A 94 -5.14 -0.93 13.06
C LYS A 94 -3.65 -0.76 12.83
N LYS A 95 -3.26 -0.71 11.55
CA LYS A 95 -1.87 -0.47 11.15
C LYS A 95 -1.84 0.66 10.13
N ILE A 96 -0.82 1.49 10.20
CA ILE A 96 -0.58 2.53 9.19
C ILE A 96 0.60 2.07 8.33
N ALA A 97 0.43 2.09 7.02
CA ALA A 97 1.51 1.76 6.10
C ALA A 97 2.56 2.87 6.12
N THR A 98 3.74 2.56 6.60
CA THR A 98 4.86 3.49 6.66
C THR A 98 6.03 2.92 5.90
N LEU A 99 6.84 3.80 5.29
CA LEU A 99 8.06 3.37 4.64
C LEU A 99 9.04 2.88 5.70
N PRO A 100 9.56 1.65 5.60
CA PRO A 100 10.64 1.21 6.47
C PRO A 100 11.95 1.91 6.07
N ASP A 101 12.94 1.85 6.94
CA ASP A 101 14.26 2.46 6.65
C ASP A 101 15.00 1.75 5.53
N LYS A 102 14.72 0.46 5.34
CA LYS A 102 15.38 -0.39 4.36
C LYS A 102 14.34 -1.16 3.55
N LEU A 103 14.51 -1.15 2.24
CA LEU A 103 13.65 -1.88 1.29
C LEU A 103 14.48 -3.01 0.66
N SER A 104 14.18 -4.25 1.02
CA SER A 104 14.86 -5.44 0.48
C SER A 104 13.99 -6.13 -0.54
N ASN A 105 14.44 -6.17 -1.79
CA ASN A 105 13.74 -6.83 -2.91
C ASN A 105 12.30 -6.33 -3.11
N ILE A 106 12.07 -5.05 -2.89
CA ILE A 106 10.74 -4.43 -3.03
C ILE A 106 10.68 -3.55 -4.27
N VAL A 107 11.73 -2.74 -4.50
CA VAL A 107 11.79 -1.80 -5.61
C VAL A 107 12.93 -2.13 -6.54
N ARG A 108 12.75 -1.79 -7.82
CA ARG A 108 13.75 -2.00 -8.87
C ARG A 108 14.56 -0.71 -9.06
N CYS A 109 15.88 -0.83 -9.22
CA CYS A 109 16.73 0.32 -9.48
C CYS A 109 16.43 0.92 -10.86
N ALA A 110 16.25 2.23 -10.93
CA ALA A 110 16.00 2.93 -12.18
C ALA A 110 17.24 3.09 -13.04
N ASN A 111 18.43 2.85 -12.48
CA ASN A 111 19.70 2.92 -13.20
C ASN A 111 19.90 1.65 -14.05
N PRO A 112 19.85 1.73 -15.39
CA PRO A 112 19.97 0.53 -16.24
C PRO A 112 21.30 -0.19 -16.11
N VAL A 113 22.36 0.50 -15.69
CA VAL A 113 23.70 -0.09 -15.54
C VAL A 113 23.97 -0.59 -14.12
N CYS A 114 23.00 -0.47 -13.20
CA CYS A 114 23.15 -1.03 -11.86
C CYS A 114 23.28 -2.55 -11.94
N ILE A 115 24.16 -3.12 -11.13
CA ILE A 115 24.40 -4.56 -11.09
C ILE A 115 23.11 -5.34 -10.78
N THR A 116 22.19 -4.76 -9.99
CA THR A 116 20.91 -5.40 -9.65
C THR A 116 20.00 -5.60 -10.87
N ASN A 117 20.22 -4.85 -11.95
CA ASN A 117 19.47 -4.99 -13.20
C ASN A 117 20.19 -5.89 -14.21
N ASN A 118 21.42 -6.27 -13.95
CA ASN A 118 22.27 -7.04 -14.86
C ASN A 118 22.65 -8.42 -14.34
N GLU A 119 22.41 -8.66 -13.05
CA GLU A 119 22.65 -9.93 -12.38
C GLU A 119 21.39 -10.38 -11.65
N PRO A 120 21.14 -11.69 -11.48
CA PRO A 120 19.98 -12.20 -10.74
C PRO A 120 20.21 -12.05 -9.23
N MET A 121 19.97 -10.86 -8.71
CA MET A 121 20.18 -10.56 -7.31
C MET A 121 19.07 -9.68 -6.76
N LYS A 122 18.89 -9.74 -5.45
CA LYS A 122 17.90 -8.93 -4.76
C LYS A 122 18.36 -7.49 -4.63
N THR A 123 17.43 -6.54 -4.81
CA THR A 123 17.72 -5.13 -4.59
C THR A 123 17.71 -4.79 -3.12
N VAL A 124 18.49 -3.79 -2.74
CA VAL A 124 18.47 -3.19 -1.40
C VAL A 124 18.54 -1.68 -1.55
N PHE A 125 17.55 -1.02 -0.96
CA PHE A 125 17.48 0.44 -0.92
C PHE A 125 17.38 0.92 0.50
N TYR A 126 17.95 2.09 0.76
CA TYR A 126 17.78 2.79 2.03
C TYR A 126 16.92 4.02 1.82
N VAL A 127 15.96 4.23 2.69
CA VAL A 127 15.13 5.43 2.67
C VAL A 127 15.91 6.55 3.35
N THR A 128 16.39 7.51 2.57
CA THR A 128 17.22 8.61 3.07
C THR A 128 16.38 9.83 3.48
N ASP A 129 15.20 9.98 2.90
CA ASP A 129 14.27 11.06 3.24
C ASP A 129 12.84 10.52 3.13
N LYS A 130 12.25 10.16 4.26
CA LYS A 130 10.88 9.63 4.30
C LYS A 130 9.84 10.67 3.88
N LYS A 131 10.06 11.91 4.23
CA LYS A 131 9.12 13.00 3.95
C LYS A 131 8.98 13.25 2.45
N ASN A 132 10.09 13.26 1.75
CA ASN A 132 10.14 13.52 0.31
C ASN A 132 10.18 12.26 -0.54
N GLY A 133 10.19 11.08 0.08
CA GLY A 133 10.22 9.81 -0.62
C GLY A 133 11.49 9.57 -1.40
N ILE A 134 12.64 9.90 -0.82
CA ILE A 134 13.95 9.68 -1.46
C ILE A 134 14.55 8.37 -0.96
N VAL A 135 14.97 7.53 -1.89
CA VAL A 135 15.62 6.25 -1.62
C VAL A 135 16.94 6.16 -2.34
N LYS A 136 17.89 5.42 -1.77
CA LYS A 136 19.23 5.27 -2.32
C LYS A 136 19.54 3.80 -2.53
N CYS A 137 19.96 3.43 -3.75
CA CYS A 137 20.39 2.08 -4.05
C CYS A 137 21.69 1.76 -3.32
N ARG A 138 21.73 0.65 -2.59
CA ARG A 138 22.94 0.19 -1.89
C ARG A 138 24.10 -0.06 -2.85
N TYR A 139 23.81 -0.57 -4.04
CA TYR A 139 24.86 -1.06 -4.96
C TYR A 139 25.41 0.02 -5.88
N CYS A 140 24.57 0.84 -6.49
CA CYS A 140 25.04 1.90 -7.38
C CYS A 140 25.08 3.29 -6.74
N GLY A 141 24.48 3.45 -5.58
CA GLY A 141 24.47 4.72 -4.85
C GLY A 141 23.56 5.80 -5.41
N LYS A 142 22.78 5.51 -6.46
CA LYS A 142 21.88 6.48 -7.06
C LYS A 142 20.70 6.77 -6.15
N GLU A 143 20.44 8.04 -5.90
CA GLU A 143 19.22 8.49 -5.24
C GLU A 143 18.08 8.57 -6.23
N GLN A 144 16.89 8.13 -5.81
CA GLN A 144 15.71 8.04 -6.66
C GLN A 144 14.49 8.46 -5.86
N GLN A 145 13.50 9.03 -6.56
CA GLN A 145 12.21 9.34 -5.94
C GLN A 145 11.30 8.11 -6.00
N ILE A 146 10.75 7.75 -4.85
CA ILE A 146 9.95 6.54 -4.72
C ILE A 146 8.69 6.54 -5.59
N GLU A 147 8.11 7.71 -5.86
CA GLU A 147 6.93 7.79 -6.75
C GLU A 147 7.20 7.41 -8.20
N HIS A 148 8.46 7.45 -8.64
CA HIS A 148 8.84 7.10 -10.01
C HIS A 148 9.50 5.73 -10.11
N ILE A 149 9.72 5.07 -8.99
CA ILE A 149 10.39 3.78 -8.96
C ILE A 149 9.37 2.66 -9.16
N LYS A 150 9.82 1.58 -9.82
CA LYS A 150 8.97 0.42 -10.06
C LYS A 150 9.19 -0.64 -9.00
N LEU A 151 8.14 -1.39 -8.70
CA LEU A 151 8.23 -2.56 -7.82
C LEU A 151 8.92 -3.73 -8.55
N VAL A 152 9.61 -4.53 -7.78
CA VAL A 152 10.19 -5.79 -8.27
C VAL A 152 9.10 -6.74 -8.71
#